data_82b6f4366b1143a3f948b37e4e95bc52
#
_entry.id   82b6f4366b1143a3f948b37e4e95bc52
#
_cell.length_a   1.000
_cell.length_b   1.000
_cell.length_c   1.000
_cell.angle_alpha   90.00
_cell.angle_beta   90.00
_cell.angle_gamma   90.00
#
_symmetry.space_group_name_H-M   'P 1'
#
loop_
_entity.id
_entity.type
_entity.pdbx_description
1 polymer ?
#
loop_
_entity_poly.entity_id
_entity_poly.type
_entity_poly.pdbx_seq_one_letter_code
_entity_poly.pdbx_strand_id
1 'polypeptide(L)'
;MNIIRQVASSIVKFKYMKRIIIYFCIAFGISLANTVYHIPIEGTIDLGLPPFIERSIAEAEENNAKAIIFEVNTFGGRVDAATQIKDAILDSKVPTVAFINKRAISAGALISLSCEKVFMAGGATIGATTAVDMQGNKAS
;
A
#
# COMPACT_ATOMS: atom_id res chain seq x y z
N MET A 1 57.94 -0.68 -34.86
CA MET A 1 56.63 -1.13 -35.42
C MET A 1 55.71 -1.79 -34.38
N ASN A 2 56.12 -2.07 -33.14
CA ASN A 2 55.30 -2.73 -32.12
C ASN A 2 54.41 -1.80 -31.25
N ILE A 3 54.86 -0.56 -31.00
CA ILE A 3 54.13 0.38 -30.11
C ILE A 3 52.80 0.82 -30.72
N ILE A 4 52.74 1.11 -32.00
CA ILE A 4 51.51 1.55 -32.70
C ILE A 4 50.44 0.46 -32.68
N ARG A 5 50.82 -0.82 -32.87
CA ARG A 5 49.89 -1.96 -32.78
C ARG A 5 49.35 -2.12 -31.36
N GLN A 6 50.18 -1.92 -30.35
CA GLN A 6 49.77 -2.07 -28.93
C GLN A 6 48.80 -0.96 -28.50
N VAL A 7 49.04 0.28 -28.91
CA VAL A 7 48.14 1.40 -28.67
C VAL A 7 46.80 1.22 -29.41
N ALA A 8 46.83 0.80 -30.66
CA ALA A 8 45.60 0.52 -31.43
C ALA A 8 44.76 -0.58 -30.80
N SER A 9 45.39 -1.66 -30.32
CA SER A 9 44.69 -2.75 -29.64
C SER A 9 44.05 -2.31 -28.31
N SER A 10 44.70 -1.43 -27.56
CA SER A 10 44.17 -0.90 -26.30
C SER A 10 42.99 0.03 -26.53
N ILE A 11 43.02 0.87 -27.55
CA ILE A 11 41.90 1.76 -27.91
C ILE A 11 40.65 0.92 -28.34
N VAL A 12 40.87 -0.13 -29.11
CA VAL A 12 39.79 -1.03 -29.54
C VAL A 12 39.17 -1.74 -28.34
N LYS A 13 39.99 -2.32 -27.43
CA LYS A 13 39.52 -2.95 -26.19
C LYS A 13 38.73 -1.99 -25.33
N PHE A 14 39.17 -0.77 -25.17
CA PHE A 14 38.51 0.27 -24.38
C PHE A 14 37.13 0.67 -24.99
N LYS A 15 37.05 0.75 -26.32
CA LYS A 15 35.79 0.99 -27.04
C LYS A 15 34.77 -0.17 -26.86
N TYR A 16 35.24 -1.41 -26.93
CA TYR A 16 34.39 -2.58 -26.70
C TYR A 16 33.94 -2.66 -25.24
N MET A 17 34.80 -2.39 -24.28
CA MET A 17 34.49 -2.40 -22.86
C MET A 17 33.41 -1.35 -22.50
N LYS A 18 33.49 -0.15 -23.04
CA LYS A 18 32.44 0.87 -22.88
C LYS A 18 31.09 0.41 -23.47
N ARG A 19 31.10 -0.22 -24.62
CA ARG A 19 29.86 -0.78 -25.24
C ARG A 19 29.26 -1.89 -24.39
N ILE A 20 30.06 -2.81 -23.87
CA ILE A 20 29.60 -3.88 -22.98
C ILE A 20 28.98 -3.32 -21.70
N ILE A 21 29.61 -2.30 -21.09
CA ILE A 21 29.07 -1.63 -19.89
C ILE A 21 27.71 -0.96 -20.20
N ILE A 22 27.58 -0.29 -21.35
CA ILE A 22 26.34 0.34 -21.78
C ILE A 22 25.24 -0.71 -22.00
N TYR A 23 25.56 -1.83 -22.68
CA TYR A 23 24.59 -2.93 -22.87
C TYR A 23 24.23 -3.61 -21.56
N PHE A 24 25.17 -3.74 -20.61
CA PHE A 24 24.93 -4.27 -19.27
C PHE A 24 24.01 -3.35 -18.48
N CYS A 25 24.21 -2.04 -18.51
CA CYS A 25 23.34 -1.04 -17.88
C CYS A 25 21.93 -1.01 -18.51
N ILE A 26 21.82 -1.23 -19.82
CA ILE A 26 20.51 -1.30 -20.51
C ILE A 26 19.81 -2.62 -20.20
N ALA A 27 20.53 -3.74 -20.11
CA ALA A 27 19.98 -5.05 -19.75
C ALA A 27 19.56 -5.14 -18.28
N PHE A 28 20.19 -4.36 -17.38
CA PHE A 28 19.81 -4.17 -15.99
C PHE A 28 18.87 -2.97 -15.83
N GLY A 29 18.04 -2.71 -16.82
CA GLY A 29 16.94 -1.75 -16.72
C GLY A 29 16.11 -2.11 -15.51
N ILE A 30 16.24 -1.33 -14.43
CA ILE A 30 15.45 -1.45 -13.21
C ILE A 30 14.01 -1.24 -13.64
N SER A 31 13.26 -2.33 -13.79
CA SER A 31 11.81 -2.27 -13.92
C SER A 31 11.30 -1.74 -12.57
N LEU A 32 11.04 -0.45 -12.49
CA LEU A 32 10.31 0.16 -11.39
C LEU A 32 8.85 -0.30 -11.52
N ALA A 33 8.58 -1.53 -11.12
CA ALA A 33 7.21 -2.01 -11.01
C ALA A 33 6.52 -1.15 -9.94
N ASN A 34 5.50 -0.40 -10.35
CA ASN A 34 4.65 0.32 -9.41
C ASN A 34 3.73 -0.71 -8.72
N THR A 35 4.16 -1.19 -7.56
CA THR A 35 3.37 -2.14 -6.77
C THR A 35 2.29 -1.39 -6.00
N VAL A 36 1.07 -1.88 -6.06
CA VAL A 36 -0.07 -1.42 -5.25
C VAL A 36 -0.59 -2.63 -4.47
N TYR A 37 -0.74 -2.47 -3.17
CA TYR A 37 -1.32 -3.48 -2.31
C TYR A 37 -2.84 -3.33 -2.30
N HIS A 38 -3.54 -4.45 -2.46
CA HIS A 38 -4.99 -4.53 -2.33
C HIS A 38 -5.33 -5.42 -1.14
N ILE A 39 -5.97 -4.82 -0.13
CA ILE A 39 -6.25 -5.44 1.16
C ILE A 39 -7.77 -5.44 1.38
N PRO A 40 -8.44 -6.60 1.37
CA PRO A 40 -9.87 -6.67 1.63
C PRO A 40 -10.16 -6.52 3.13
N ILE A 41 -11.20 -5.72 3.44
CA ILE A 41 -11.80 -5.58 4.77
C ILE A 41 -13.27 -5.98 4.64
N GLU A 42 -13.54 -7.26 4.81
CA GLU A 42 -14.86 -7.85 4.60
C GLU A 42 -15.38 -8.56 5.85
N GLY A 43 -16.71 -8.70 5.93
CA GLY A 43 -17.35 -9.38 7.05
C GLY A 43 -17.32 -8.57 8.34
N THR A 44 -17.22 -9.25 9.47
CA THR A 44 -17.21 -8.64 10.81
C THR A 44 -15.79 -8.21 11.19
N ILE A 45 -15.65 -6.99 11.68
CA ILE A 45 -14.38 -6.51 12.23
C ILE A 45 -14.17 -7.12 13.61
N ASP A 46 -13.19 -7.99 13.73
CA ASP A 46 -12.81 -8.67 14.97
C ASP A 46 -11.32 -8.51 15.28
N LEU A 47 -10.84 -9.08 16.39
CA LEU A 47 -9.44 -8.98 16.84
C LEU A 47 -8.44 -9.78 16.00
N GLY A 48 -8.89 -10.60 15.07
CA GLY A 48 -8.03 -11.29 14.12
C GLY A 48 -7.57 -10.39 12.96
N LEU A 49 -8.35 -9.33 12.67
CA LEU A 49 -8.08 -8.45 11.54
C LEU A 49 -6.90 -7.48 11.76
N PRO A 50 -6.74 -6.80 12.93
CA PRO A 50 -5.65 -5.84 13.13
C PRO A 50 -4.26 -6.41 12.84
N PRO A 51 -3.84 -7.58 13.35
CA PRO A 51 -2.51 -8.13 13.06
C PRO A 51 -2.30 -8.44 11.58
N PHE A 52 -3.35 -8.75 10.83
CA PHE A 52 -3.27 -8.95 9.39
C PHE A 52 -3.03 -7.61 8.67
N ILE A 53 -3.77 -6.56 9.03
CA ILE A 53 -3.63 -5.23 8.44
C ILE A 53 -2.24 -4.65 8.73
N GLU A 54 -1.78 -4.73 9.98
CA GLU A 54 -0.45 -4.25 10.40
C GLU A 54 0.67 -4.91 9.58
N ARG A 55 0.63 -6.24 9.44
CA ARG A 55 1.61 -6.97 8.61
C ARG A 55 1.54 -6.57 7.15
N SER A 56 0.34 -6.38 6.61
CA SER A 56 0.16 -6.01 5.21
C SER A 56 0.68 -4.59 4.93
N ILE A 57 0.51 -3.66 5.87
CA ILE A 57 1.08 -2.30 5.79
C ILE A 57 2.60 -2.37 5.85
N ALA A 58 3.17 -3.11 6.82
CA ALA A 58 4.62 -3.28 6.94
C ALA A 58 5.24 -3.88 5.67
N GLU A 59 4.62 -4.91 5.11
CA GLU A 59 5.05 -5.51 3.85
C GLU A 59 4.99 -4.52 2.67
N ALA A 60 3.94 -3.71 2.60
CA ALA A 60 3.82 -2.67 1.59
C ALA A 60 4.91 -1.59 1.72
N GLU A 61 5.27 -1.21 2.94
CA GLU A 61 6.37 -0.28 3.24
C GLU A 61 7.73 -0.85 2.83
N GLU A 62 8.02 -2.10 3.22
CA GLU A 62 9.27 -2.80 2.86
C GLU A 62 9.45 -2.91 1.35
N ASN A 63 8.38 -3.14 0.62
CA ASN A 63 8.38 -3.25 -0.84
C ASN A 63 8.25 -1.90 -1.57
N ASN A 64 8.30 -0.78 -0.86
CA ASN A 64 8.16 0.57 -1.42
C ASN A 64 6.92 0.71 -2.32
N ALA A 65 5.79 0.18 -1.87
CA ALA A 65 4.53 0.24 -2.58
C ALA A 65 4.11 1.70 -2.85
N LYS A 66 3.43 1.92 -3.96
CA LYS A 66 2.95 3.27 -4.35
C LYS A 66 1.65 3.66 -3.66
N ALA A 67 0.86 2.68 -3.28
CA ALA A 67 -0.37 2.86 -2.52
C ALA A 67 -0.82 1.55 -1.89
N ILE A 68 -1.65 1.66 -0.86
CA ILE A 68 -2.44 0.57 -0.29
C ILE A 68 -3.90 0.90 -0.52
N ILE A 69 -4.64 -0.01 -1.13
CA ILE A 69 -6.09 0.10 -1.33
C ILE A 69 -6.78 -0.88 -0.38
N PHE A 70 -7.51 -0.34 0.59
CA PHE A 70 -8.40 -1.12 1.44
C PHE A 70 -9.77 -1.21 0.77
N GLU A 71 -10.15 -2.39 0.29
CA GLU A 71 -11.49 -2.63 -0.24
C GLU A 71 -12.43 -2.95 0.91
N VAL A 72 -13.40 -2.06 1.17
CA VAL A 72 -14.26 -2.15 2.36
C VAL A 72 -15.65 -2.60 1.98
N ASN A 73 -16.11 -3.71 2.64
CA ASN A 73 -17.46 -4.21 2.58
C ASN A 73 -17.85 -4.85 3.91
N THR A 74 -18.25 -4.04 4.89
CA THR A 74 -18.54 -4.51 6.25
C THR A 74 -19.71 -3.76 6.88
N PHE A 75 -20.45 -4.46 7.72
CA PHE A 75 -21.43 -3.86 8.64
C PHE A 75 -20.78 -3.32 9.92
N GLY A 76 -19.47 -3.53 10.09
CA GLY A 76 -18.73 -3.10 11.27
C GLY A 76 -18.36 -4.27 12.19
N GLY A 77 -18.17 -3.97 13.45
CA GLY A 77 -17.77 -4.95 14.46
C GLY A 77 -17.18 -4.29 15.68
N ARG A 78 -16.09 -4.87 16.21
CA ARG A 78 -15.45 -4.43 17.44
C ARG A 78 -14.77 -3.08 17.28
N VAL A 79 -15.07 -2.15 18.21
CA VAL A 79 -14.48 -0.81 18.21
C VAL A 79 -12.98 -0.84 18.53
N ASP A 80 -12.57 -1.70 19.47
CA ASP A 80 -11.17 -1.88 19.83
C ASP A 80 -10.30 -2.39 18.66
N ALA A 81 -10.81 -3.36 17.87
CA ALA A 81 -10.15 -3.81 16.65
C ALA A 81 -10.10 -2.69 15.59
N ALA A 82 -11.21 -1.98 15.40
CA ALA A 82 -11.25 -0.87 14.46
C ALA A 82 -10.29 0.28 14.84
N THR A 83 -10.11 0.54 16.14
CA THR A 83 -9.16 1.53 16.63
C THR A 83 -7.73 1.13 16.32
N GLN A 84 -7.34 -0.13 16.55
CA GLN A 84 -6.01 -0.62 16.19
C GLN A 84 -5.75 -0.50 14.68
N ILE A 85 -6.72 -0.88 13.85
CA ILE A 85 -6.61 -0.75 12.39
C ILE A 85 -6.48 0.72 11.98
N LYS A 86 -7.31 1.60 12.56
CA LYS A 86 -7.25 3.05 12.32
C LYS A 86 -5.85 3.59 12.64
N ASP A 87 -5.30 3.24 13.79
CA ASP A 87 -3.98 3.72 14.22
C ASP A 87 -2.89 3.21 13.26
N ALA A 88 -2.92 1.94 12.87
CA ALA A 88 -1.99 1.38 11.89
C ALA A 88 -2.07 2.08 10.51
N ILE A 89 -3.27 2.45 10.06
CA ILE A 89 -3.46 3.18 8.80
C ILE A 89 -2.89 4.60 8.89
N LEU A 90 -3.12 5.29 10.01
CA LEU A 90 -2.61 6.66 10.22
C LEU A 90 -1.09 6.71 10.33
N ASP A 91 -0.46 5.65 10.84
CA ASP A 91 1.00 5.52 10.97
C ASP A 91 1.69 5.06 9.67
N SER A 92 0.92 4.65 8.66
CA SER A 92 1.45 4.14 7.38
C SER A 92 2.24 5.21 6.64
N LYS A 93 3.43 4.84 6.15
CA LYS A 93 4.28 5.67 5.28
C LYS A 93 3.90 5.57 3.80
N VAL A 94 3.07 4.59 3.47
CA VAL A 94 2.56 4.38 2.11
C VAL A 94 1.19 5.02 2.00
N PRO A 95 0.91 5.82 0.94
CA PRO A 95 -0.40 6.42 0.74
C PRO A 95 -1.54 5.41 0.81
N THR A 96 -2.57 5.72 1.59
CA THR A 96 -3.70 4.83 1.85
C THR A 96 -4.98 5.30 1.18
N VAL A 97 -5.72 4.35 0.62
CA VAL A 97 -6.98 4.59 -0.08
C VAL A 97 -8.03 3.61 0.42
N ALA A 98 -9.17 4.10 0.87
CA ALA A 98 -10.34 3.25 1.08
C ALA A 98 -11.20 3.22 -0.18
N PHE A 99 -11.49 2.03 -0.68
CA PHE A 99 -12.49 1.82 -1.73
C PHE A 99 -13.69 1.09 -1.12
N ILE A 100 -14.80 1.81 -0.97
CA ILE A 100 -16.04 1.25 -0.42
C ILE A 100 -16.82 0.58 -1.55
N ASN A 101 -16.71 -0.75 -1.63
CA ASN A 101 -17.34 -1.52 -2.70
C ASN A 101 -18.86 -1.58 -2.54
N LYS A 102 -19.35 -1.90 -1.32
CA LYS A 102 -20.80 -1.97 -1.02
C LYS A 102 -21.17 -1.14 0.20
N ARG A 103 -20.48 -1.34 1.32
CA ARG A 103 -20.79 -0.64 2.57
C ARG A 103 -19.59 -0.53 3.50
N ALA A 104 -19.55 0.56 4.22
CA ALA A 104 -18.62 0.80 5.31
C ALA A 104 -19.46 1.33 6.49
N ILE A 105 -19.97 0.44 7.34
CA ILE A 105 -20.87 0.79 8.44
C ILE A 105 -20.12 0.71 9.77
N SER A 106 -20.40 1.65 10.68
CA SER A 106 -19.86 1.67 12.05
C SER A 106 -18.31 1.61 12.04
N ALA A 107 -17.70 0.55 12.57
CA ALA A 107 -16.26 0.31 12.54
C ALA A 107 -15.66 0.42 11.12
N GLY A 108 -16.37 -0.02 10.09
CA GLY A 108 -15.96 0.10 8.70
C GLY A 108 -15.85 1.55 8.23
N ALA A 109 -16.75 2.42 8.67
CA ALA A 109 -16.68 3.84 8.35
C ALA A 109 -15.49 4.51 9.07
N LEU A 110 -15.24 4.17 10.35
CA LEU A 110 -14.08 4.67 11.09
C LEU A 110 -12.78 4.32 10.37
N ILE A 111 -12.61 3.06 9.96
CA ILE A 111 -11.44 2.59 9.22
C ILE A 111 -11.31 3.31 7.88
N SER A 112 -12.41 3.43 7.12
CA SER A 112 -12.38 4.09 5.81
C SER A 112 -11.97 5.57 5.91
N LEU A 113 -12.46 6.27 6.92
CA LEU A 113 -12.17 7.70 7.15
C LEU A 113 -10.76 7.96 7.68
N SER A 114 -10.04 6.95 8.14
CA SER A 114 -8.62 7.08 8.51
C SER A 114 -7.65 6.98 7.32
N CYS A 115 -8.12 6.56 6.15
CA CYS A 115 -7.33 6.59 4.93
C CYS A 115 -7.19 8.01 4.36
N GLU A 116 -6.10 8.28 3.63
CA GLU A 116 -5.88 9.59 3.01
C GLU A 116 -6.95 9.96 1.96
N LYS A 117 -7.49 8.93 1.28
CA LYS A 117 -8.55 9.12 0.27
C LYS A 117 -9.62 8.05 0.42
N VAL A 118 -10.85 8.45 0.16
CA VAL A 118 -12.01 7.55 0.17
C VAL A 118 -12.71 7.63 -1.18
N PHE A 119 -12.88 6.46 -1.81
CA PHE A 119 -13.68 6.30 -3.02
C PHE A 119 -14.82 5.34 -2.74
N MET A 120 -15.95 5.53 -3.42
CA MET A 120 -17.14 4.72 -3.25
C MET A 120 -17.63 4.22 -4.61
N ALA A 121 -17.99 2.95 -4.66
CA ALA A 121 -18.71 2.41 -5.81
C ALA A 121 -20.11 3.02 -5.90
N GLY A 122 -20.69 3.01 -7.10
CA GLY A 122 -22.09 3.46 -7.28
C GLY A 122 -23.04 2.66 -6.38
N GLY A 123 -23.85 3.37 -5.58
CA GLY A 123 -24.77 2.75 -4.62
C GLY A 123 -24.15 2.26 -3.31
N ALA A 124 -22.85 2.45 -3.10
CA ALA A 124 -22.23 2.13 -1.83
C ALA A 124 -22.70 3.08 -0.71
N THR A 125 -22.63 2.62 0.53
CA THR A 125 -23.02 3.39 1.72
C THR A 125 -21.91 3.47 2.73
N ILE A 126 -21.78 4.62 3.38
CA ILE A 126 -20.88 4.86 4.51
C ILE A 126 -21.66 5.52 5.64
N GLY A 127 -21.42 5.12 6.87
CA GLY A 127 -22.10 5.78 8.00
C GLY A 127 -22.14 4.98 9.28
N ALA A 128 -23.06 5.40 10.17
CA ALA A 128 -23.28 4.83 11.51
C ALA A 128 -22.01 4.87 12.40
N THR A 129 -21.22 5.93 12.30
CA THR A 129 -20.01 6.18 13.10
C THR A 129 -20.30 6.98 14.37
N THR A 130 -21.54 7.05 14.83
CA THR A 130 -21.87 7.75 16.08
C THR A 130 -21.16 7.09 17.23
N ALA A 131 -20.33 7.84 17.94
CA ALA A 131 -19.72 7.37 19.17
C ALA A 131 -20.83 7.10 20.20
N VAL A 132 -20.83 5.91 20.77
CA VAL A 132 -21.75 5.52 21.85
C VAL A 132 -20.93 5.08 23.05
N ASP A 133 -21.46 5.34 24.25
CA ASP A 133 -20.87 4.82 25.46
C ASP A 133 -21.10 3.29 25.59
N MET A 134 -20.57 2.69 26.65
CA MET A 134 -20.71 1.27 26.91
C MET A 134 -22.19 0.82 27.14
N GLN A 135 -23.07 1.78 27.40
CA GLN A 135 -24.52 1.58 27.57
C GLN A 135 -25.31 1.80 26.27
N GLY A 136 -24.63 2.21 25.17
CA GLY A 136 -25.25 2.46 23.88
C GLY A 136 -25.86 3.86 23.72
N ASN A 137 -25.61 4.78 24.67
CA ASN A 137 -26.06 6.16 24.55
C ASN A 137 -25.10 6.94 23.66
N LYS A 138 -25.63 7.90 22.88
CA LYS A 138 -24.79 8.78 22.07
C LYS A 138 -23.88 9.61 23.00
N ALA A 139 -22.58 9.59 22.70
CA ALA A 139 -21.66 10.52 23.32
C ALA A 139 -22.02 11.96 22.89
N SER A 140 -22.21 12.83 23.86
CA SER A 140 -22.52 14.26 23.66
C SER A 140 -21.24 15.05 23.35
#